data_8f0f15f130783307994e3e50251d4672
#
_entry.id   8f0f15f130783307994e3e50251d4672
#
_cell.length_a   1.000
_cell.length_b   1.000
_cell.length_c   1.000
_cell.angle_alpha   90.00
_cell.angle_beta   90.00
_cell.angle_gamma   90.00
#
_symmetry.space_group_name_H-M   'P 1'
#
loop_
_entity.id
_entity.type
_entity.pdbx_description
1 polymer ?
#
loop_
_entity_poly.entity_id
_entity_poly.type
_entity_poly.pdbx_seq_one_letter_code
_entity_poly.pdbx_strand_id
1 'polypeptide(L)'
;MGSSKIFLIVSGAALLIIAALFLGAYSRPAFSAEALALFDADFLERAAGYQRASLQVSLARTLINWAGLAALVLFGWNYFSRFRPPLLTAAACIALIFIALYLLTLPLDYYRGFVLEHRFGLSTQNLVSWLADYLKSNAVSLVISVIIFTGFYALVKYFPLRWWVYAGVISIVLMLAGTYLYPLLIDPLFYRFEPMRDREMNTRILDMAEQAGIQVQEVLVADASRKTVKANAYFTGLGSSKRIVVYDTLLTGFSREEALAVIAHEIAHWKYSHIVKGIILSAVQMFISLFLLFLVFKETGISGTTAMGSRADFRVVAVALLFFTLLSFVALPIQNAVSRSFERQADRAAIELTGSKELHVTLHRNLARANLGDVEPHPLVKAILYTHPSTLERIKLAD
;
A
#
# COMPACT_ATOMS: atom_id res chain seq x y z
N MET A 1 -13.04 28.30 -13.16
CA MET A 1 -12.65 27.54 -11.97
C MET A 1 -11.95 28.52 -11.03
N GLY A 2 -12.59 28.95 -9.92
CA GLY A 2 -11.87 29.65 -8.87
C GLY A 2 -10.77 28.69 -8.39
N SER A 3 -9.51 29.01 -8.63
CA SER A 3 -8.39 28.12 -8.29
C SER A 3 -8.23 28.08 -6.78
N SER A 4 -8.52 26.94 -6.14
CA SER A 4 -8.15 26.76 -4.74
C SER A 4 -6.63 26.76 -4.61
N LYS A 5 -6.11 27.65 -3.76
CA LYS A 5 -4.66 27.70 -3.47
C LYS A 5 -4.16 26.37 -2.91
N ILE A 6 -4.95 25.73 -2.04
CA ILE A 6 -4.62 24.43 -1.45
C ILE A 6 -4.48 23.38 -2.55
N PHE A 7 -5.42 23.32 -3.49
CA PHE A 7 -5.37 22.36 -4.58
C PHE A 7 -4.14 22.56 -5.48
N LEU A 8 -3.78 23.82 -5.78
CA LEU A 8 -2.59 24.14 -6.56
C LEU A 8 -1.29 23.75 -5.84
N ILE A 9 -1.19 24.02 -4.54
CA ILE A 9 -0.03 23.64 -3.73
C ILE A 9 0.14 22.11 -3.72
N VAL A 10 -0.94 21.36 -3.46
CA VAL A 10 -0.88 19.88 -3.45
C VAL A 10 -0.51 19.34 -4.82
N SER A 11 -1.06 19.87 -5.90
CA SER A 11 -0.72 19.48 -7.26
C SER A 11 0.74 19.76 -7.60
N GLY A 12 1.23 20.96 -7.25
CA GLY A 12 2.64 21.34 -7.45
C GLY A 12 3.60 20.44 -6.67
N ALA A 13 3.29 20.15 -5.40
CA ALA A 13 4.09 19.24 -4.58
C ALA A 13 4.11 17.82 -5.14
N ALA A 14 2.96 17.29 -5.62
CA ALA A 14 2.89 15.99 -6.27
C ALA A 14 3.76 15.91 -7.54
N LEU A 15 3.73 16.95 -8.37
CA LEU A 15 4.57 17.02 -9.59
C LEU A 15 6.06 17.12 -9.25
N LEU A 16 6.44 17.86 -8.21
CA LEU A 16 7.83 17.92 -7.74
C LEU A 16 8.32 16.54 -7.25
N ILE A 17 7.50 15.79 -6.53
CA ILE A 17 7.82 14.43 -6.09
C ILE A 17 7.97 13.50 -7.29
N ILE A 18 7.09 13.58 -8.30
CA ILE A 18 7.24 12.83 -9.56
C ILE A 18 8.57 13.15 -10.24
N ALA A 19 8.92 14.44 -10.37
CA ALA A 19 10.17 14.86 -10.95
C ALA A 19 11.39 14.31 -10.19
N ALA A 20 11.36 14.35 -8.84
CA ALA A 20 12.40 13.78 -7.99
C ALA A 20 12.54 12.25 -8.19
N LEU A 21 11.43 11.53 -8.35
CA LEU A 21 11.43 10.08 -8.62
C LEU A 21 11.97 9.75 -10.02
N PHE A 22 11.62 10.55 -11.04
CA PHE A 22 12.24 10.41 -12.38
C PHE A 22 13.74 10.65 -12.30
N LEU A 23 14.18 11.71 -11.65
CA LEU A 23 15.59 11.99 -11.45
C LEU A 23 16.29 10.81 -10.77
N GLY A 24 15.74 10.29 -9.66
CA GLY A 24 16.30 9.15 -8.96
C GLY A 24 16.28 7.84 -9.76
N ALA A 25 15.31 7.65 -10.66
CA ALA A 25 15.25 6.47 -11.53
C ALA A 25 16.34 6.47 -12.61
N TYR A 26 16.75 7.65 -13.11
CA TYR A 26 17.70 7.78 -14.20
C TYR A 26 19.14 8.17 -13.77
N SER A 27 19.33 8.71 -12.57
CA SER A 27 20.63 9.15 -12.05
C SER A 27 21.22 8.22 -11.00
N ARG A 28 21.11 6.89 -11.21
CA ARG A 28 21.62 5.93 -10.22
C ARG A 28 23.14 6.02 -10.10
N PRO A 29 23.69 6.17 -8.89
CA PRO A 29 25.11 6.07 -8.65
C PRO A 29 25.60 4.62 -8.87
N ALA A 30 26.92 4.45 -9.06
CA ALA A 30 27.55 3.13 -9.07
C ALA A 30 27.31 2.43 -7.73
N PHE A 31 27.30 1.11 -7.72
CA PHE A 31 27.19 0.32 -6.50
C PHE A 31 28.37 0.59 -5.58
N SER A 32 28.12 0.68 -4.29
CA SER A 32 29.18 0.82 -3.29
C SER A 32 30.05 -0.43 -3.21
N ALA A 33 31.28 -0.26 -2.71
CA ALA A 33 32.17 -1.40 -2.45
C ALA A 33 31.55 -2.40 -1.48
N GLU A 34 30.74 -1.94 -0.51
CA GLU A 34 30.04 -2.79 0.43
C GLU A 34 28.95 -3.64 -0.26
N ALA A 35 28.16 -3.07 -1.17
CA ALA A 35 27.16 -3.81 -1.93
C ALA A 35 27.84 -4.89 -2.80
N LEU A 36 28.98 -4.56 -3.44
CA LEU A 36 29.78 -5.50 -4.25
C LEU A 36 30.50 -6.57 -3.42
N ALA A 37 30.79 -6.31 -2.15
CA ALA A 37 31.32 -7.32 -1.23
C ALA A 37 30.27 -8.35 -0.77
N LEU A 38 29.01 -7.95 -0.72
CA LEU A 38 27.91 -8.79 -0.23
C LEU A 38 27.16 -9.51 -1.36
N PHE A 39 27.15 -8.96 -2.57
CA PHE A 39 26.41 -9.46 -3.71
C PHE A 39 27.25 -9.38 -4.98
N ASP A 40 27.05 -10.33 -5.88
CA ASP A 40 27.65 -10.30 -7.20
C ASP A 40 27.05 -9.16 -8.05
N ALA A 41 27.86 -8.62 -8.98
CA ALA A 41 27.48 -7.48 -9.81
C ALA A 41 26.26 -7.80 -10.70
N ASP A 42 26.17 -9.01 -11.25
CA ASP A 42 25.07 -9.45 -12.12
C ASP A 42 23.74 -9.44 -11.36
N PHE A 43 23.73 -9.91 -10.10
CA PHE A 43 22.55 -9.82 -9.25
C PHE A 43 22.15 -8.38 -8.97
N LEU A 44 23.11 -7.52 -8.61
CA LEU A 44 22.85 -6.11 -8.31
C LEU A 44 22.24 -5.38 -9.51
N GLU A 45 22.78 -5.60 -10.71
CA GLU A 45 22.27 -5.00 -11.96
C GLU A 45 20.86 -5.54 -12.29
N ARG A 46 20.65 -6.85 -12.15
CA ARG A 46 19.35 -7.48 -12.38
C ARG A 46 18.28 -6.97 -11.44
N ALA A 47 18.56 -6.91 -10.14
CA ALA A 47 17.65 -6.38 -9.12
C ALA A 47 17.33 -4.91 -9.38
N ALA A 48 18.35 -4.09 -9.65
CA ALA A 48 18.18 -2.70 -10.00
C ALA A 48 17.37 -2.49 -11.29
N GLY A 49 17.61 -3.31 -12.32
CA GLY A 49 16.86 -3.29 -13.57
C GLY A 49 15.38 -3.58 -13.37
N TYR A 50 15.06 -4.61 -12.56
CA TYR A 50 13.69 -4.94 -12.19
C TYR A 50 13.01 -3.79 -11.45
N GLN A 51 13.64 -3.26 -10.40
CA GLN A 51 13.05 -2.18 -9.59
C GLN A 51 12.88 -0.89 -10.39
N ARG A 52 13.82 -0.55 -11.28
CA ARG A 52 13.70 0.60 -12.19
C ARG A 52 12.53 0.43 -13.14
N ALA A 53 12.39 -0.71 -13.80
CA ALA A 53 11.29 -0.99 -14.72
C ALA A 53 9.93 -0.93 -13.98
N SER A 54 9.85 -1.53 -12.79
CA SER A 54 8.66 -1.49 -11.93
C SER A 54 8.30 -0.05 -11.54
N LEU A 55 9.29 0.77 -11.17
CA LEU A 55 9.11 2.18 -10.84
C LEU A 55 8.59 2.99 -12.03
N GLN A 56 9.20 2.84 -13.21
CA GLN A 56 8.79 3.56 -14.43
C GLN A 56 7.34 3.28 -14.78
N VAL A 57 6.92 2.01 -14.75
CA VAL A 57 5.53 1.62 -15.03
C VAL A 57 4.58 2.17 -13.97
N SER A 58 4.99 2.15 -12.69
CA SER A 58 4.19 2.69 -11.59
C SER A 58 3.99 4.21 -11.70
N LEU A 59 5.03 4.95 -12.10
CA LEU A 59 4.95 6.39 -12.34
C LEU A 59 4.05 6.71 -13.54
N ALA A 60 4.21 5.96 -14.66
CA ALA A 60 3.36 6.11 -15.83
C ALA A 60 1.87 5.84 -15.48
N ARG A 61 1.60 4.78 -14.72
CA ARG A 61 0.27 4.45 -14.23
C ARG A 61 -0.33 5.58 -13.37
N THR A 62 0.47 6.12 -12.46
CA THR A 62 0.06 7.24 -11.60
C THR A 62 -0.29 8.48 -12.42
N LEU A 63 0.57 8.86 -13.38
CA LEU A 63 0.34 10.01 -14.25
C LEU A 63 -0.89 9.84 -15.14
N ILE A 64 -1.09 8.66 -15.71
CA ILE A 64 -2.28 8.34 -16.53
C ILE A 64 -3.55 8.42 -15.68
N ASN A 65 -3.52 7.89 -14.46
CA ASN A 65 -4.65 7.99 -13.53
C ASN A 65 -4.97 9.44 -13.17
N TRP A 66 -3.95 10.26 -12.86
CA TRP A 66 -4.16 11.69 -12.59
C TRP A 66 -4.64 12.46 -13.81
N ALA A 67 -4.12 12.14 -14.99
CA ALA A 67 -4.58 12.75 -16.24
C ALA A 67 -6.05 12.41 -16.52
N GLY A 68 -6.46 11.15 -16.32
CA GLY A 68 -7.86 10.72 -16.45
C GLY A 68 -8.78 11.44 -15.47
N LEU A 69 -8.39 11.54 -14.19
CA LEU A 69 -9.14 12.26 -13.18
C LEU A 69 -9.15 13.77 -13.43
N ALA A 70 -8.04 14.36 -13.87
CA ALA A 70 -7.98 15.78 -14.24
C ALA A 70 -8.87 16.06 -15.45
N ALA A 71 -8.86 15.21 -16.46
CA ALA A 71 -9.76 15.31 -17.61
C ALA A 71 -11.23 15.24 -17.16
N LEU A 72 -11.58 14.33 -16.26
CA LEU A 72 -12.93 14.25 -15.67
C LEU A 72 -13.32 15.55 -14.97
N VAL A 73 -12.41 16.16 -14.20
CA VAL A 73 -12.66 17.44 -13.52
C VAL A 73 -12.79 18.57 -14.54
N LEU A 74 -11.87 18.70 -15.51
CA LEU A 74 -11.81 19.83 -16.42
C LEU A 74 -12.95 19.80 -17.45
N PHE A 75 -13.14 18.68 -18.13
CA PHE A 75 -14.16 18.54 -19.18
C PHE A 75 -15.55 18.27 -18.62
N GLY A 76 -15.65 17.61 -17.48
CA GLY A 76 -16.90 17.35 -16.79
C GLY A 76 -17.42 18.54 -15.98
N TRP A 77 -16.62 19.61 -15.77
CA TRP A 77 -16.94 20.71 -14.85
C TRP A 77 -18.29 21.34 -15.09
N ASN A 78 -18.59 21.74 -16.32
CA ASN A 78 -19.85 22.41 -16.66
C ASN A 78 -21.06 21.45 -16.63
N TYR A 79 -20.85 20.20 -17.01
CA TYR A 79 -21.87 19.16 -16.96
C TYR A 79 -22.23 18.82 -15.50
N PHE A 80 -21.23 18.50 -14.70
CA PHE A 80 -21.41 18.10 -13.30
C PHE A 80 -21.89 19.23 -12.39
N SER A 81 -21.66 20.51 -12.74
CA SER A 81 -22.16 21.65 -11.97
C SER A 81 -23.70 21.73 -11.93
N ARG A 82 -24.36 21.13 -12.91
CA ARG A 82 -25.83 21.06 -13.01
C ARG A 82 -26.37 19.68 -12.64
N PHE A 83 -25.50 18.69 -12.51
CA PHE A 83 -25.86 17.30 -12.25
C PHE A 83 -25.91 17.01 -10.76
N ARG A 84 -27.10 16.78 -10.23
CA ARG A 84 -27.39 16.48 -8.83
C ARG A 84 -28.14 15.18 -8.70
N PRO A 85 -27.49 14.05 -8.97
CA PRO A 85 -28.17 12.75 -9.05
C PRO A 85 -28.72 12.32 -7.70
N PRO A 86 -29.79 11.49 -7.69
CA PRO A 86 -30.11 10.66 -6.54
C PRO A 86 -28.99 9.68 -6.28
N LEU A 87 -28.92 9.12 -5.04
CA LEU A 87 -27.79 8.30 -4.59
C LEU A 87 -27.52 7.09 -5.48
N LEU A 88 -28.57 6.41 -5.97
CA LEU A 88 -28.40 5.25 -6.85
C LEU A 88 -27.75 5.63 -8.19
N THR A 89 -28.17 6.75 -8.79
CA THR A 89 -27.53 7.26 -10.01
C THR A 89 -26.11 7.73 -9.74
N ALA A 90 -25.82 8.35 -8.58
CA ALA A 90 -24.48 8.71 -8.17
C ALA A 90 -23.58 7.47 -8.03
N ALA A 91 -24.09 6.40 -7.40
CA ALA A 91 -23.38 5.11 -7.29
C ALA A 91 -23.03 4.52 -8.66
N ALA A 92 -23.97 4.54 -9.60
CA ALA A 92 -23.73 4.06 -10.97
C ALA A 92 -22.66 4.92 -11.69
N CYS A 93 -22.71 6.24 -11.57
CA CYS A 93 -21.70 7.14 -12.14
C CYS A 93 -20.31 6.91 -11.50
N ILE A 94 -20.24 6.72 -10.18
CA ILE A 94 -19.00 6.38 -9.48
C ILE A 94 -18.45 5.05 -9.98
N ALA A 95 -19.30 4.02 -10.12
CA ALA A 95 -18.89 2.72 -10.66
C ALA A 95 -18.29 2.87 -12.07
N LEU A 96 -18.93 3.64 -12.94
CA LEU A 96 -18.44 3.89 -14.31
C LEU A 96 -17.10 4.63 -14.31
N ILE A 97 -16.88 5.61 -13.41
CA ILE A 97 -15.58 6.29 -13.26
C ILE A 97 -14.49 5.29 -12.89
N PHE A 98 -14.72 4.44 -11.89
CA PHE A 98 -13.72 3.44 -11.47
C PHE A 98 -13.45 2.40 -12.54
N ILE A 99 -14.50 1.90 -13.22
CA ILE A 99 -14.33 0.97 -14.35
C ILE A 99 -13.50 1.62 -15.47
N ALA A 100 -13.79 2.88 -15.82
CA ALA A 100 -13.03 3.60 -16.84
C ALA A 100 -11.55 3.76 -16.43
N LEU A 101 -11.26 4.07 -15.16
CA LEU A 101 -9.89 4.16 -14.65
C LEU A 101 -9.17 2.79 -14.67
N TYR A 102 -9.85 1.69 -14.31
CA TYR A 102 -9.29 0.34 -14.39
C TYR A 102 -8.98 -0.06 -15.83
N LEU A 103 -9.87 0.23 -16.78
CA LEU A 103 -9.62 -0.03 -18.19
C LEU A 103 -8.47 0.83 -18.73
N LEU A 104 -8.39 2.08 -18.32
CA LEU A 104 -7.32 3.00 -18.72
C LEU A 104 -5.94 2.54 -18.24
N THR A 105 -5.85 1.95 -17.04
CA THR A 105 -4.58 1.49 -16.45
C THR A 105 -4.28 0.02 -16.73
N LEU A 106 -5.24 -0.77 -17.24
CA LEU A 106 -5.10 -2.21 -17.50
C LEU A 106 -3.82 -2.60 -18.28
N PRO A 107 -3.43 -1.91 -19.37
CA PRO A 107 -2.21 -2.29 -20.10
C PRO A 107 -0.95 -2.21 -19.23
N LEU A 108 -0.87 -1.21 -18.36
CA LEU A 108 0.27 -1.03 -17.44
C LEU A 108 0.22 -2.02 -16.27
N ASP A 109 -0.98 -2.30 -15.76
CA ASP A 109 -1.19 -3.30 -14.71
C ASP A 109 -0.83 -4.70 -15.21
N TYR A 110 -1.20 -5.04 -16.46
CA TYR A 110 -0.82 -6.29 -17.14
C TYR A 110 0.71 -6.37 -17.33
N TYR A 111 1.31 -5.33 -17.86
CA TYR A 111 2.75 -5.31 -18.08
C TYR A 111 3.51 -5.49 -16.77
N ARG A 112 3.16 -4.73 -15.72
CA ARG A 112 3.84 -4.78 -14.42
C ARG A 112 3.57 -6.08 -13.68
N GLY A 113 2.30 -6.51 -13.58
CA GLY A 113 1.91 -7.63 -12.72
C GLY A 113 2.06 -9.01 -13.38
N PHE A 114 2.15 -9.06 -14.72
CA PHE A 114 2.31 -10.31 -15.45
C PHE A 114 3.62 -10.34 -16.23
N VAL A 115 3.80 -9.46 -17.21
CA VAL A 115 4.94 -9.52 -18.13
C VAL A 115 6.27 -9.30 -17.42
N LEU A 116 6.36 -8.26 -16.59
CA LEU A 116 7.60 -7.92 -15.88
C LEU A 116 7.96 -8.99 -14.85
N GLU A 117 6.99 -9.48 -14.08
CA GLU A 117 7.20 -10.53 -13.09
C GLU A 117 7.72 -11.82 -13.74
N HIS A 118 7.17 -12.22 -14.90
CA HIS A 118 7.65 -13.39 -15.64
C HIS A 118 9.04 -13.16 -16.26
N ARG A 119 9.28 -11.97 -16.81
CA ARG A 119 10.59 -11.62 -17.40
C ARG A 119 11.73 -11.79 -16.39
N PHE A 120 11.46 -11.50 -15.13
CA PHE A 120 12.45 -11.62 -14.06
C PHE A 120 12.36 -12.94 -13.28
N GLY A 121 11.47 -13.85 -13.66
CA GLY A 121 11.32 -15.16 -13.03
C GLY A 121 10.68 -15.10 -11.63
N LEU A 122 9.89 -14.07 -11.35
CA LEU A 122 9.27 -13.86 -10.04
C LEU A 122 7.83 -14.37 -9.94
N SER A 123 7.19 -14.69 -11.08
CA SER A 123 5.82 -15.21 -11.13
C SER A 123 5.77 -16.64 -11.65
N THR A 124 4.96 -17.45 -11.02
CA THR A 124 4.58 -18.82 -11.45
C THR A 124 3.16 -18.85 -12.05
N GLN A 125 2.48 -17.73 -12.06
CA GLN A 125 1.07 -17.60 -12.41
C GLN A 125 0.85 -17.62 -13.93
N ASN A 126 -0.05 -18.46 -14.44
CA ASN A 126 -0.45 -18.36 -15.84
C ASN A 126 -1.39 -17.16 -16.08
N LEU A 127 -1.60 -16.79 -17.35
CA LEU A 127 -2.40 -15.63 -17.72
C LEU A 127 -3.84 -15.70 -17.20
N VAL A 128 -4.48 -16.88 -17.25
CA VAL A 128 -5.87 -17.06 -16.80
C VAL A 128 -5.98 -16.82 -15.30
N SER A 129 -5.05 -17.38 -14.52
CA SER A 129 -4.98 -17.19 -13.07
C SER A 129 -4.71 -15.73 -12.72
N TRP A 130 -3.78 -15.07 -13.42
CA TRP A 130 -3.50 -13.65 -13.22
C TRP A 130 -4.72 -12.78 -13.53
N LEU A 131 -5.39 -13.03 -14.66
CA LEU A 131 -6.58 -12.27 -15.05
C LEU A 131 -7.74 -12.48 -14.05
N ALA A 132 -7.93 -13.70 -13.58
CA ALA A 132 -8.94 -14.00 -12.56
C ALA A 132 -8.67 -13.24 -11.26
N ASP A 133 -7.41 -13.18 -10.80
CA ASP A 133 -7.04 -12.44 -9.61
C ASP A 133 -7.14 -10.92 -9.83
N TYR A 134 -6.75 -10.42 -11.00
CA TYR A 134 -6.94 -9.02 -11.38
C TYR A 134 -8.41 -8.60 -11.36
N LEU A 135 -9.28 -9.40 -11.96
CA LEU A 135 -10.73 -9.13 -11.99
C LEU A 135 -11.35 -9.20 -10.59
N LYS A 136 -11.00 -10.20 -9.77
CA LYS A 136 -11.44 -10.30 -8.37
C LYS A 136 -11.01 -9.08 -7.54
N SER A 137 -9.74 -8.68 -7.66
CA SER A 137 -9.20 -7.53 -6.92
C SER A 137 -9.92 -6.24 -7.31
N ASN A 138 -10.12 -6.01 -8.62
CA ASN A 138 -10.84 -4.82 -9.09
C ASN A 138 -12.33 -4.86 -8.73
N ALA A 139 -12.97 -6.02 -8.73
CA ALA A 139 -14.38 -6.17 -8.31
C ALA A 139 -14.56 -5.83 -6.83
N VAL A 140 -13.70 -6.35 -5.95
CA VAL A 140 -13.70 -6.02 -4.52
C VAL A 140 -13.44 -4.52 -4.32
N SER A 141 -12.42 -3.98 -4.99
CA SER A 141 -12.07 -2.55 -4.92
C SER A 141 -13.22 -1.66 -5.44
N LEU A 142 -13.89 -2.07 -6.51
CA LEU A 142 -15.04 -1.36 -7.08
C LEU A 142 -16.19 -1.28 -6.08
N VAL A 143 -16.59 -2.41 -5.48
CA VAL A 143 -17.69 -2.46 -4.50
C VAL A 143 -17.37 -1.53 -3.32
N ILE A 144 -16.18 -1.64 -2.74
CA ILE A 144 -15.74 -0.82 -1.61
C ILE A 144 -15.73 0.67 -2.00
N SER A 145 -15.17 1.01 -3.16
CA SER A 145 -15.09 2.38 -3.66
C SER A 145 -16.46 3.00 -3.92
N VAL A 146 -17.37 2.24 -4.53
CA VAL A 146 -18.74 2.70 -4.78
C VAL A 146 -19.47 2.99 -3.45
N ILE A 147 -19.34 2.12 -2.47
CA ILE A 147 -19.94 2.33 -1.13
C ILE A 147 -19.36 3.59 -0.48
N ILE A 148 -18.02 3.71 -0.43
CA ILE A 148 -17.33 4.82 0.22
C ILE A 148 -17.67 6.16 -0.46
N PHE A 149 -17.54 6.25 -1.79
CA PHE A 149 -17.75 7.53 -2.49
C PHE A 149 -19.22 7.90 -2.65
N THR A 150 -20.15 6.92 -2.65
CA THR A 150 -21.58 7.23 -2.57
C THR A 150 -21.94 7.74 -1.18
N GLY A 151 -21.41 7.12 -0.11
CA GLY A 151 -21.55 7.62 1.26
C GLY A 151 -20.93 9.01 1.43
N PHE A 152 -19.74 9.24 0.88
CA PHE A 152 -19.10 10.54 0.85
C PHE A 152 -19.98 11.60 0.15
N TYR A 153 -20.50 11.30 -1.04
CA TYR A 153 -21.41 12.19 -1.75
C TYR A 153 -22.67 12.48 -0.93
N ALA A 154 -23.25 11.48 -0.27
CA ALA A 154 -24.38 11.65 0.62
C ALA A 154 -24.06 12.57 1.80
N LEU A 155 -22.90 12.39 2.45
CA LEU A 155 -22.47 13.26 3.55
C LEU A 155 -22.31 14.71 3.11
N VAL A 156 -21.66 14.97 1.97
CA VAL A 156 -21.52 16.34 1.44
C VAL A 156 -22.87 16.93 1.09
N LYS A 157 -23.78 16.13 0.53
CA LYS A 157 -25.13 16.55 0.13
C LYS A 157 -26.02 16.92 1.32
N TYR A 158 -26.01 16.10 2.37
CA TYR A 158 -26.94 16.26 3.50
C TYR A 158 -26.34 17.02 4.69
N PHE A 159 -25.01 17.08 4.81
CA PHE A 159 -24.29 17.71 5.93
C PHE A 159 -23.19 18.67 5.46
N PRO A 160 -23.48 19.69 4.66
CA PRO A 160 -22.50 20.48 3.89
C PRO A 160 -21.43 21.18 4.73
N LEU A 161 -21.68 21.47 6.01
CA LEU A 161 -20.72 22.11 6.92
C LEU A 161 -19.93 21.14 7.78
N ARG A 162 -20.46 19.93 8.02
CA ARG A 162 -19.90 18.95 8.98
C ARG A 162 -19.53 17.61 8.34
N TRP A 163 -19.73 17.44 7.03
CA TRP A 163 -19.47 16.18 6.34
C TRP A 163 -18.07 15.62 6.59
N TRP A 164 -17.06 16.50 6.66
CA TRP A 164 -15.68 16.11 6.87
C TRP A 164 -15.44 15.48 8.25
N VAL A 165 -16.16 15.94 9.29
CA VAL A 165 -16.10 15.35 10.63
C VAL A 165 -16.75 13.96 10.62
N TYR A 166 -17.96 13.84 10.03
CA TYR A 166 -18.66 12.56 9.95
C TYR A 166 -17.89 11.55 9.09
N ALA A 167 -17.37 11.99 7.95
CA ALA A 167 -16.51 11.16 7.11
C ALA A 167 -15.26 10.68 7.86
N GLY A 168 -14.62 11.57 8.66
CA GLY A 168 -13.47 11.21 9.49
C GLY A 168 -13.79 10.13 10.53
N VAL A 169 -14.90 10.30 11.27
CA VAL A 169 -15.33 9.30 12.27
C VAL A 169 -15.67 7.96 11.59
N ILE A 170 -16.44 8.00 10.50
CA ILE A 170 -16.80 6.79 9.73
C ILE A 170 -15.53 6.10 9.20
N SER A 171 -14.55 6.87 8.72
CA SER A 171 -13.28 6.31 8.21
C SER A 171 -12.50 5.57 9.29
N ILE A 172 -12.52 6.02 10.55
CA ILE A 172 -11.90 5.28 11.67
C ILE A 172 -12.62 3.94 11.88
N VAL A 173 -13.96 3.95 11.91
CA VAL A 173 -14.74 2.72 12.05
C VAL A 173 -14.46 1.74 10.91
N LEU A 174 -14.44 2.23 9.66
CA LEU A 174 -14.12 1.41 8.48
C LEU A 174 -12.68 0.88 8.51
N MET A 175 -11.74 1.66 9.04
CA MET A 175 -10.34 1.25 9.18
C MET A 175 -10.18 0.11 10.20
N LEU A 176 -10.84 0.23 11.36
CA LEU A 176 -10.86 -0.83 12.39
C LEU A 176 -11.58 -2.09 11.87
N ALA A 177 -12.76 -1.92 11.28
CA ALA A 177 -13.51 -3.02 10.67
C ALA A 177 -12.71 -3.70 9.55
N GLY A 178 -12.05 -2.93 8.69
CA GLY A 178 -11.20 -3.45 7.62
C GLY A 178 -10.02 -4.26 8.16
N THR A 179 -9.32 -3.77 9.19
CA THR A 179 -8.21 -4.50 9.81
C THR A 179 -8.66 -5.83 10.42
N TYR A 180 -9.88 -5.90 10.96
CA TYR A 180 -10.45 -7.13 11.51
C TYR A 180 -10.96 -8.07 10.42
N LEU A 181 -11.69 -7.55 9.43
CA LEU A 181 -12.40 -8.34 8.41
C LEU A 181 -11.51 -8.76 7.24
N TYR A 182 -10.46 -7.99 6.91
CA TYR A 182 -9.60 -8.27 5.75
C TYR A 182 -9.04 -9.69 5.75
N PRO A 183 -8.40 -10.18 6.82
CA PRO A 183 -7.87 -11.55 6.86
C PRO A 183 -8.95 -12.64 6.85
N LEU A 184 -10.19 -12.30 7.19
CA LEU A 184 -11.31 -13.24 7.23
C LEU A 184 -12.06 -13.35 5.91
N LEU A 185 -12.20 -12.22 5.17
CA LEU A 185 -13.07 -12.14 4.01
C LEU A 185 -12.30 -11.92 2.70
N ILE A 186 -11.21 -11.15 2.72
CA ILE A 186 -10.51 -10.72 1.50
C ILE A 186 -9.34 -11.66 1.18
N ASP A 187 -8.45 -11.93 2.16
CA ASP A 187 -7.31 -12.82 1.95
C ASP A 187 -7.70 -14.19 1.36
N PRO A 188 -8.79 -14.86 1.85
CA PRO A 188 -9.20 -16.18 1.32
C PRO A 188 -9.69 -16.17 -0.14
N LEU A 189 -9.98 -14.99 -0.71
CA LEU A 189 -10.29 -14.88 -2.13
C LEU A 189 -9.06 -15.11 -3.03
N PHE A 190 -7.86 -14.90 -2.46
CA PHE A 190 -6.61 -14.90 -3.20
C PHE A 190 -5.71 -16.08 -2.86
N TYR A 191 -5.69 -16.56 -1.62
CA TYR A 191 -4.84 -17.64 -1.14
C TYR A 191 -5.66 -18.71 -0.42
N ARG A 192 -5.17 -19.93 -0.48
CA ARG A 192 -5.63 -21.00 0.39
C ARG A 192 -4.74 -21.03 1.62
N PHE A 193 -5.36 -21.17 2.77
CA PHE A 193 -4.67 -21.20 4.05
C PHE A 193 -4.82 -22.59 4.67
N GLU A 194 -3.71 -23.15 5.10
CA GLU A 194 -3.69 -24.42 5.86
C GLU A 194 -2.99 -24.19 7.20
N PRO A 195 -3.41 -24.83 8.28
CA PRO A 195 -2.64 -24.81 9.52
C PRO A 195 -1.22 -25.32 9.29
N MET A 196 -0.23 -24.73 10.00
CA MET A 196 1.16 -25.16 9.89
C MET A 196 1.31 -26.63 10.30
N ARG A 197 1.77 -27.48 9.40
CA ARG A 197 1.90 -28.94 9.62
C ARG A 197 3.16 -29.31 10.40
N ASP A 198 4.23 -28.51 10.29
CA ASP A 198 5.46 -28.70 11.05
C ASP A 198 5.22 -28.32 12.52
N ARG A 199 5.00 -29.33 13.35
CA ARG A 199 4.67 -29.16 14.77
C ARG A 199 5.78 -28.48 15.56
N GLU A 200 7.03 -28.81 15.28
CA GLU A 200 8.18 -28.22 15.96
C GLU A 200 8.26 -26.72 15.67
N MET A 201 8.19 -26.36 14.37
CA MET A 201 8.20 -24.96 13.96
C MET A 201 6.99 -24.20 14.51
N ASN A 202 5.80 -24.80 14.46
CA ASN A 202 4.58 -24.19 15.02
C ASN A 202 4.73 -23.89 16.53
N THR A 203 5.26 -24.85 17.30
CA THR A 203 5.52 -24.67 18.74
C THR A 203 6.51 -23.53 18.97
N ARG A 204 7.65 -23.53 18.27
CA ARG A 204 8.64 -22.45 18.39
C ARG A 204 8.08 -21.06 18.07
N ILE A 205 7.21 -20.95 17.07
CA ILE A 205 6.54 -19.69 16.72
C ILE A 205 5.61 -19.23 17.84
N LEU A 206 4.80 -20.14 18.38
CA LEU A 206 3.87 -19.82 19.48
C LEU A 206 4.62 -19.43 20.74
N ASP A 207 5.71 -20.14 21.08
CA ASP A 207 6.57 -19.81 22.22
C ASP A 207 7.21 -18.42 22.07
N MET A 208 7.70 -18.06 20.88
CA MET A 208 8.23 -16.72 20.61
C MET A 208 7.14 -15.63 20.75
N ALA A 209 5.92 -15.90 20.29
CA ALA A 209 4.80 -14.98 20.44
C ALA A 209 4.40 -14.80 21.91
N GLU A 210 4.36 -15.89 22.68
CA GLU A 210 4.07 -15.87 24.13
C GLU A 210 5.15 -15.10 24.91
N GLN A 211 6.43 -15.32 24.61
CA GLN A 211 7.55 -14.55 25.19
C GLN A 211 7.46 -13.05 24.89
N ALA A 212 6.90 -12.70 23.74
CA ALA A 212 6.61 -11.30 23.38
C ALA A 212 5.31 -10.75 24.02
N GLY A 213 4.58 -11.56 24.81
CA GLY A 213 3.31 -11.18 25.41
C GLY A 213 2.13 -11.16 24.45
N ILE A 214 2.21 -11.93 23.35
CA ILE A 214 1.20 -11.91 22.29
C ILE A 214 0.49 -13.26 22.22
N GLN A 215 -0.84 -13.23 22.35
CA GLN A 215 -1.67 -14.40 22.10
C GLN A 215 -1.98 -14.50 20.61
N VAL A 216 -1.51 -15.56 19.97
CA VAL A 216 -1.77 -15.91 18.56
C VAL A 216 -2.77 -17.05 18.52
N GLN A 217 -3.81 -16.94 17.70
CA GLN A 217 -4.84 -17.98 17.58
C GLN A 217 -4.31 -19.17 16.76
N GLU A 218 -3.64 -18.89 15.67
CA GLU A 218 -3.16 -19.91 14.72
C GLU A 218 -1.99 -19.39 13.88
N VAL A 219 -1.18 -20.33 13.42
CA VAL A 219 -0.14 -20.11 12.42
C VAL A 219 -0.59 -20.81 11.13
N LEU A 220 -0.77 -20.02 10.08
CA LEU A 220 -1.26 -20.47 8.78
C LEU A 220 -0.16 -20.45 7.72
N VAL A 221 -0.21 -21.39 6.81
CA VAL A 221 0.61 -21.42 5.60
C VAL A 221 -0.27 -21.04 4.42
N ALA A 222 0.15 -20.03 3.66
CA ALA A 222 -0.51 -19.62 2.42
C ALA A 222 0.17 -20.28 1.21
N ASP A 223 -0.63 -20.75 0.23
CA ASP A 223 -0.18 -21.38 -1.02
C ASP A 223 0.38 -20.37 -2.05
N ALA A 224 1.34 -19.56 -1.64
CA ALA A 224 1.89 -18.48 -2.44
C ALA A 224 2.69 -18.96 -3.65
N SER A 225 3.32 -20.14 -3.55
CA SER A 225 4.10 -20.76 -4.64
C SER A 225 3.32 -20.97 -5.93
N ARG A 226 2.00 -21.04 -5.84
CA ARG A 226 1.10 -21.10 -7.00
C ARG A 226 1.12 -19.82 -7.84
N LYS A 227 1.58 -18.70 -7.27
CA LYS A 227 1.53 -17.37 -7.88
C LYS A 227 2.89 -16.71 -8.04
N THR A 228 3.79 -16.96 -7.11
CA THR A 228 5.07 -16.27 -7.02
C THR A 228 6.15 -17.13 -6.39
N VAL A 229 7.39 -16.81 -6.67
CA VAL A 229 8.55 -17.37 -5.97
C VAL A 229 9.00 -16.49 -4.80
N LYS A 230 8.42 -15.31 -4.66
CA LYS A 230 8.78 -14.34 -3.61
C LYS A 230 8.44 -14.89 -2.23
N ALA A 231 9.34 -14.73 -1.29
CA ALA A 231 9.15 -15.11 0.11
C ALA A 231 8.50 -13.97 0.91
N ASN A 232 7.55 -14.32 1.78
CA ASN A 232 6.90 -13.40 2.69
C ASN A 232 6.34 -14.12 3.91
N ALA A 233 6.17 -13.37 5.01
CA ALA A 233 5.28 -13.69 6.12
C ALA A 233 4.64 -12.38 6.59
N TYR A 234 3.51 -12.47 7.28
CA TYR A 234 2.87 -11.29 7.85
C TYR A 234 2.01 -11.65 9.05
N PHE A 235 1.90 -10.71 9.95
CA PHE A 235 0.98 -10.79 11.06
C PHE A 235 -0.28 -9.96 10.73
N THR A 236 -1.46 -10.50 11.01
CA THR A 236 -2.72 -9.83 10.67
C THR A 236 -3.80 -10.05 11.71
N GLY A 237 -4.88 -9.26 11.64
CA GLY A 237 -6.03 -9.32 12.53
C GLY A 237 -5.92 -8.45 13.77
N LEU A 238 -7.01 -8.36 14.50
CA LEU A 238 -7.16 -7.66 15.78
C LEU A 238 -7.93 -8.53 16.77
N GLY A 239 -7.63 -8.43 18.08
CA GLY A 239 -8.33 -9.21 19.10
C GLY A 239 -8.27 -10.71 18.83
N SER A 240 -9.42 -11.35 18.68
CA SER A 240 -9.56 -12.79 18.41
C SER A 240 -9.30 -13.20 16.96
N SER A 241 -9.03 -12.28 16.03
CA SER A 241 -8.68 -12.62 14.64
C SER A 241 -7.17 -12.61 14.39
N LYS A 242 -6.34 -12.49 15.43
CA LYS A 242 -4.88 -12.47 15.32
C LYS A 242 -4.32 -13.78 14.81
N ARG A 243 -3.59 -13.73 13.71
CA ARG A 243 -2.92 -14.89 13.11
C ARG A 243 -1.58 -14.51 12.47
N ILE A 244 -0.68 -15.46 12.43
CA ILE A 244 0.56 -15.39 11.66
C ILE A 244 0.34 -16.14 10.36
N VAL A 245 0.65 -15.53 9.25
CA VAL A 245 0.60 -16.15 7.92
C VAL A 245 2.01 -16.24 7.36
N VAL A 246 2.41 -17.44 6.96
CA VAL A 246 3.71 -17.72 6.38
C VAL A 246 3.51 -18.23 4.96
N TYR A 247 4.23 -17.69 3.98
CA TYR A 247 4.18 -18.21 2.62
C TYR A 247 4.92 -19.55 2.54
N ASP A 248 4.36 -20.50 1.80
CA ASP A 248 5.01 -21.78 1.52
C ASP A 248 6.38 -21.61 0.84
N THR A 249 6.55 -20.55 0.04
CA THR A 249 7.82 -20.14 -0.57
C THR A 249 8.90 -19.75 0.46
N LEU A 250 8.52 -19.17 1.60
CA LEU A 250 9.46 -18.92 2.70
C LEU A 250 9.91 -20.21 3.35
N LEU A 251 8.99 -21.17 3.57
CA LEU A 251 9.28 -22.45 4.20
C LEU A 251 10.14 -23.38 3.34
N THR A 252 10.01 -23.26 2.01
CA THR A 252 10.74 -24.12 1.05
C THR A 252 12.04 -23.51 0.56
N GLY A 253 12.14 -22.18 0.52
CA GLY A 253 13.27 -21.44 -0.04
C GLY A 253 14.32 -20.99 0.98
N PHE A 254 14.03 -21.10 2.28
CA PHE A 254 14.86 -20.62 3.37
C PHE A 254 15.09 -21.71 4.42
N SER A 255 16.16 -21.57 5.20
CA SER A 255 16.36 -22.43 6.35
C SER A 255 15.27 -22.17 7.41
N ARG A 256 15.08 -23.16 8.29
CA ARG A 256 14.12 -23.03 9.40
C ARG A 256 14.42 -21.83 10.28
N GLU A 257 15.70 -21.59 10.57
CA GLU A 257 16.13 -20.47 11.41
C GLU A 257 15.87 -19.09 10.72
N GLU A 258 16.09 -18.99 9.42
CA GLU A 258 15.77 -17.79 8.66
C GLU A 258 14.25 -17.52 8.65
N ALA A 259 13.44 -18.54 8.44
CA ALA A 259 11.97 -18.41 8.49
C ALA A 259 11.49 -17.96 9.89
N LEU A 260 12.09 -18.51 10.96
CA LEU A 260 11.82 -18.07 12.34
C LEU A 260 12.28 -16.64 12.60
N ALA A 261 13.39 -16.20 11.99
CA ALA A 261 13.85 -14.80 12.12
C ALA A 261 12.89 -13.82 11.41
N VAL A 262 12.31 -14.19 10.26
CA VAL A 262 11.22 -13.39 9.64
C VAL A 262 10.02 -13.30 10.58
N ILE A 263 9.62 -14.41 11.18
CA ILE A 263 8.48 -14.44 12.09
C ILE A 263 8.76 -13.64 13.37
N ALA A 264 9.99 -13.68 13.89
CA ALA A 264 10.41 -12.85 15.02
C ALA A 264 10.28 -11.34 14.70
N HIS A 265 10.60 -10.93 13.48
CA HIS A 265 10.39 -9.58 13.00
C HIS A 265 8.89 -9.21 12.97
N GLU A 266 8.02 -10.10 12.47
CA GLU A 266 6.57 -9.88 12.46
C GLU A 266 5.98 -9.81 13.89
N ILE A 267 6.45 -10.64 14.80
CA ILE A 267 6.09 -10.60 16.22
C ILE A 267 6.48 -9.25 16.83
N ALA A 268 7.64 -8.69 16.47
CA ALA A 268 8.08 -7.39 16.96
C ALA A 268 7.14 -6.24 16.55
N HIS A 269 6.54 -6.29 15.35
CA HIS A 269 5.53 -5.30 14.96
C HIS A 269 4.34 -5.27 15.93
N TRP A 270 3.94 -6.41 16.45
CA TRP A 270 2.90 -6.50 17.49
C TRP A 270 3.38 -6.07 18.86
N LYS A 271 4.54 -6.55 19.28
CA LYS A 271 5.16 -6.19 20.56
C LYS A 271 5.22 -4.67 20.74
N TYR A 272 5.58 -3.96 19.68
CA TYR A 272 5.67 -2.51 19.69
C TYR A 272 4.40 -1.77 19.25
N SER A 273 3.31 -2.50 19.05
CA SER A 273 1.99 -1.95 18.67
C SER A 273 2.03 -1.11 17.38
N HIS A 274 2.87 -1.48 16.40
CA HIS A 274 3.02 -0.72 15.16
C HIS A 274 1.72 -0.62 14.38
N ILE A 275 0.86 -1.66 14.40
CA ILE A 275 -0.46 -1.64 13.77
C ILE A 275 -1.35 -0.56 14.42
N VAL A 276 -1.40 -0.50 15.75
CA VAL A 276 -2.22 0.50 16.46
C VAL A 276 -1.69 1.92 16.20
N LYS A 277 -0.38 2.11 16.27
CA LYS A 277 0.27 3.38 15.94
C LYS A 277 -0.02 3.80 14.50
N GLY A 278 0.05 2.86 13.56
CA GLY A 278 -0.31 3.06 12.16
C GLY A 278 -1.77 3.50 11.96
N ILE A 279 -2.71 2.85 12.65
CA ILE A 279 -4.13 3.22 12.64
C ILE A 279 -4.32 4.66 13.15
N ILE A 280 -3.69 5.02 14.27
CA ILE A 280 -3.78 6.38 14.84
C ILE A 280 -3.23 7.41 13.86
N LEU A 281 -2.04 7.17 13.30
CA LEU A 281 -1.43 8.08 12.32
C LEU A 281 -2.28 8.22 11.06
N SER A 282 -2.86 7.11 10.56
CA SER A 282 -3.76 7.12 9.41
C SER A 282 -5.06 7.87 9.71
N ALA A 283 -5.61 7.74 10.92
CA ALA A 283 -6.79 8.50 11.35
C ALA A 283 -6.51 10.01 11.39
N VAL A 284 -5.39 10.42 11.97
CA VAL A 284 -4.97 11.83 11.99
C VAL A 284 -4.81 12.37 10.57
N GLN A 285 -4.10 11.63 9.72
CA GLN A 285 -3.92 12.01 8.32
C GLN A 285 -5.26 12.11 7.56
N MET A 286 -6.19 11.17 7.80
CA MET A 286 -7.51 11.19 7.18
C MET A 286 -8.29 12.45 7.58
N PHE A 287 -8.29 12.81 8.86
CA PHE A 287 -8.94 14.06 9.30
C PHE A 287 -8.31 15.29 8.67
N ILE A 288 -6.97 15.37 8.60
CA ILE A 288 -6.27 16.47 7.92
C ILE A 288 -6.68 16.51 6.43
N SER A 289 -6.68 15.36 5.76
CA SER A 289 -7.04 15.27 4.34
C SER A 289 -8.48 15.71 4.06
N LEU A 290 -9.42 15.26 4.88
CA LEU A 290 -10.83 15.65 4.78
C LEU A 290 -11.06 17.14 5.08
N PHE A 291 -10.34 17.68 6.07
CA PHE A 291 -10.39 19.09 6.39
C PHE A 291 -9.82 19.96 5.26
N LEU A 292 -8.68 19.59 4.69
CA LEU A 292 -8.10 20.27 3.53
C LEU A 292 -9.05 20.21 2.33
N LEU A 293 -9.67 19.05 2.07
CA LEU A 293 -10.69 18.94 1.01
C LEU A 293 -11.93 19.82 1.31
N PHE A 294 -12.35 19.91 2.57
CA PHE A 294 -13.43 20.83 2.96
C PHE A 294 -13.06 22.28 2.64
N LEU A 295 -11.84 22.71 2.89
CA LEU A 295 -11.36 24.04 2.54
C LEU A 295 -11.34 24.25 1.02
N VAL A 296 -10.88 23.25 0.24
CA VAL A 296 -10.95 23.27 -1.23
C VAL A 296 -12.39 23.46 -1.72
N PHE A 297 -13.34 22.73 -1.16
CA PHE A 297 -14.75 22.87 -1.51
C PHE A 297 -15.32 24.24 -1.14
N LYS A 298 -14.91 24.81 0.00
CA LYS A 298 -15.30 26.15 0.43
C LYS A 298 -14.74 27.22 -0.50
N GLU A 299 -13.46 27.15 -0.86
CA GLU A 299 -12.81 28.11 -1.78
C GLU A 299 -13.40 28.05 -3.19
N THR A 300 -13.77 26.87 -3.68
CA THR A 300 -14.32 26.66 -5.03
C THR A 300 -15.84 26.80 -5.11
N GLY A 301 -16.51 26.87 -3.98
CA GLY A 301 -18.00 27.00 -3.90
C GLY A 301 -18.76 25.73 -4.35
N ILE A 302 -18.09 24.58 -4.55
CA ILE A 302 -18.73 23.36 -5.10
C ILE A 302 -19.57 22.59 -4.07
N SER A 303 -19.37 22.81 -2.78
CA SER A 303 -20.18 22.16 -1.72
C SER A 303 -21.55 22.80 -1.52
N GLY A 304 -21.85 23.88 -2.24
CA GLY A 304 -23.19 24.49 -2.26
C GLY A 304 -23.68 25.04 -0.91
N THR A 305 -22.80 25.59 -0.07
CA THR A 305 -23.17 26.32 1.14
C THR A 305 -23.73 27.70 0.79
N THR A 306 -24.96 27.73 0.34
CA THR A 306 -25.76 28.97 0.27
C THR A 306 -26.83 28.92 1.36
N ALA A 307 -27.28 30.09 1.79
CA ALA A 307 -28.33 30.27 2.81
C ALA A 307 -29.67 29.53 2.51
N MET A 308 -29.82 28.94 1.32
CA MET A 308 -31.03 28.27 0.83
C MET A 308 -30.96 26.74 0.76
N GLY A 309 -30.01 26.11 1.44
CA GLY A 309 -29.90 24.67 1.49
C GLY A 309 -28.73 24.08 0.67
N SER A 310 -28.26 22.87 1.06
CA SER A 310 -27.18 22.20 0.39
C SER A 310 -27.56 21.78 -1.03
N ARG A 311 -26.77 22.19 -1.98
CA ARG A 311 -26.88 21.81 -3.40
C ARG A 311 -25.56 21.24 -3.92
N ALA A 312 -24.96 20.32 -3.17
CA ALA A 312 -23.77 19.63 -3.65
C ALA A 312 -24.06 18.98 -5.01
N ASP A 313 -23.31 19.39 -6.00
CA ASP A 313 -23.34 18.76 -7.33
C ASP A 313 -22.29 17.65 -7.44
N PHE A 314 -22.30 16.90 -8.52
CA PHE A 314 -21.45 15.73 -8.68
C PHE A 314 -19.94 16.06 -8.82
N ARG A 315 -19.55 17.33 -9.00
CA ARG A 315 -18.14 17.77 -9.02
C ARG A 315 -17.40 17.40 -7.74
N VAL A 316 -18.10 17.34 -6.58
CA VAL A 316 -17.48 16.96 -5.29
C VAL A 316 -16.81 15.57 -5.36
N VAL A 317 -17.38 14.63 -6.11
CA VAL A 317 -16.80 13.30 -6.27
C VAL A 317 -15.53 13.34 -7.13
N ALA A 318 -15.60 13.99 -8.30
CA ALA A 318 -14.46 14.08 -9.23
C ALA A 318 -13.27 14.82 -8.59
N VAL A 319 -13.54 15.96 -7.92
CA VAL A 319 -12.50 16.74 -7.22
C VAL A 319 -11.92 15.96 -6.04
N ALA A 320 -12.76 15.26 -5.26
CA ALA A 320 -12.30 14.46 -4.14
C ALA A 320 -11.37 13.32 -4.61
N LEU A 321 -11.73 12.59 -5.67
CA LEU A 321 -10.92 11.52 -6.24
C LEU A 321 -9.54 12.04 -6.65
N LEU A 322 -9.48 13.13 -7.40
CA LEU A 322 -8.20 13.72 -7.82
C LEU A 322 -7.42 14.25 -6.62
N PHE A 323 -8.06 14.97 -5.71
CA PHE A 323 -7.41 15.55 -4.53
C PHE A 323 -6.80 14.48 -3.62
N PHE A 324 -7.55 13.41 -3.29
CA PHE A 324 -7.05 12.35 -2.43
C PHE A 324 -5.90 11.59 -3.06
N THR A 325 -5.92 11.33 -4.37
CA THR A 325 -4.79 10.65 -5.04
C THR A 325 -3.53 11.51 -5.04
N LEU A 326 -3.64 12.81 -5.29
CA LEU A 326 -2.53 13.77 -5.22
C LEU A 326 -2.00 13.91 -3.79
N LEU A 327 -2.88 14.12 -2.81
CA LEU A 327 -2.48 14.35 -1.42
C LEU A 327 -1.86 13.09 -0.79
N SER A 328 -2.40 11.90 -1.09
CA SER A 328 -1.82 10.63 -0.65
C SER A 328 -0.40 10.47 -1.17
N PHE A 329 -0.14 10.86 -2.42
CA PHE A 329 1.19 10.79 -3.00
C PHE A 329 2.16 11.79 -2.36
N VAL A 330 1.69 13.00 -2.05
CA VAL A 330 2.47 14.01 -1.30
C VAL A 330 2.80 13.55 0.12
N ALA A 331 1.96 12.73 0.73
CA ALA A 331 2.17 12.24 2.08
C ALA A 331 3.17 11.05 2.16
N LEU A 332 3.49 10.39 1.04
CA LEU A 332 4.37 9.20 1.01
C LEU A 332 5.71 9.38 1.72
N PRO A 333 6.48 10.48 1.53
CA PRO A 333 7.78 10.61 2.19
C PRO A 333 7.68 10.57 3.72
N ILE A 334 6.65 11.18 4.28
CA ILE A 334 6.41 11.21 5.74
C ILE A 334 5.96 9.84 6.23
N GLN A 335 4.97 9.24 5.59
CA GLN A 335 4.47 7.90 5.94
C GLN A 335 5.58 6.86 5.91
N ASN A 336 6.38 6.86 4.84
CA ASN A 336 7.45 5.90 4.65
C ASN A 336 8.64 6.16 5.60
N ALA A 337 8.89 7.40 6.02
CA ALA A 337 9.87 7.68 7.06
C ALA A 337 9.47 7.08 8.42
N VAL A 338 8.18 7.17 8.78
CA VAL A 338 7.63 6.53 9.98
C VAL A 338 7.70 5.01 9.86
N SER A 339 7.28 4.45 8.70
CA SER A 339 7.36 3.01 8.43
C SER A 339 8.79 2.50 8.61
N ARG A 340 9.80 3.12 7.98
CA ARG A 340 11.21 2.74 8.15
C ARG A 340 11.70 2.83 9.59
N SER A 341 11.11 3.68 10.42
CA SER A 341 11.42 3.73 11.86
C SER A 341 10.88 2.49 12.58
N PHE A 342 9.66 2.06 12.24
CA PHE A 342 9.07 0.83 12.78
C PHE A 342 9.84 -0.41 12.36
N GLU A 343 10.24 -0.45 11.08
CA GLU A 343 11.06 -1.55 10.54
C GLU A 343 12.39 -1.71 11.26
N ARG A 344 13.11 -0.60 11.47
CA ARG A 344 14.39 -0.64 12.26
C ARG A 344 14.17 -1.14 13.69
N GLN A 345 13.04 -0.80 14.31
CA GLN A 345 12.70 -1.29 15.64
C GLN A 345 12.39 -2.79 15.62
N ALA A 346 11.66 -3.26 14.59
CA ALA A 346 11.34 -4.66 14.41
C ALA A 346 12.59 -5.50 14.11
N ASP A 347 13.49 -5.01 13.26
CA ASP A 347 14.77 -5.68 12.96
C ASP A 347 15.65 -5.87 14.20
N ARG A 348 15.80 -4.82 15.02
CA ARG A 348 16.57 -4.91 16.27
C ARG A 348 15.97 -5.95 17.21
N ALA A 349 14.65 -5.95 17.37
CA ALA A 349 13.99 -6.93 18.20
C ALA A 349 14.10 -8.36 17.65
N ALA A 350 14.07 -8.53 16.32
CA ALA A 350 14.30 -9.84 15.70
C ALA A 350 15.72 -10.36 15.97
N ILE A 351 16.75 -9.49 15.92
CA ILE A 351 18.13 -9.83 16.29
C ILE A 351 18.19 -10.26 17.76
N GLU A 352 17.54 -9.51 18.66
CA GLU A 352 17.50 -9.83 20.10
C GLU A 352 16.79 -11.16 20.36
N LEU A 353 15.64 -11.41 19.73
CA LEU A 353 14.85 -12.65 19.89
C LEU A 353 15.56 -13.88 19.33
N THR A 354 16.31 -13.74 18.24
CA THR A 354 17.05 -14.86 17.62
C THR A 354 18.45 -15.04 18.20
N GLY A 355 19.00 -14.03 18.86
CA GLY A 355 20.34 -14.03 19.44
C GLY A 355 21.46 -14.11 18.41
N SER A 356 21.21 -13.95 17.10
CA SER A 356 22.20 -14.14 16.04
C SER A 356 22.21 -12.98 15.03
N LYS A 357 23.28 -12.22 15.05
CA LYS A 357 23.59 -11.19 14.06
C LYS A 357 23.89 -11.78 12.68
N GLU A 358 24.61 -12.90 12.62
CA GLU A 358 24.94 -13.61 11.37
C GLU A 358 23.71 -14.13 10.65
N LEU A 359 22.74 -14.63 11.42
CA LEU A 359 21.44 -15.06 10.88
C LEU A 359 20.70 -13.88 10.23
N HIS A 360 20.69 -12.71 10.89
CA HIS A 360 20.07 -11.50 10.36
C HIS A 360 20.70 -11.06 9.03
N VAL A 361 22.03 -11.05 8.95
CA VAL A 361 22.78 -10.73 7.72
C VAL A 361 22.42 -11.70 6.60
N THR A 362 22.49 -13.01 6.90
CA THR A 362 22.22 -14.09 5.92
C THR A 362 20.79 -14.02 5.42
N LEU A 363 19.83 -13.85 6.32
CA LEU A 363 18.43 -13.69 5.99
C LEU A 363 18.19 -12.53 5.01
N HIS A 364 18.71 -11.33 5.31
CA HIS A 364 18.48 -10.17 4.43
C HIS A 364 19.16 -10.29 3.07
N ARG A 365 20.31 -10.98 3.00
CA ARG A 365 20.93 -11.34 1.71
C ARG A 365 20.02 -12.27 0.90
N ASN A 366 19.48 -13.30 1.53
CA ASN A 366 18.64 -14.29 0.86
C ASN A 366 17.27 -13.71 0.47
N LEU A 367 16.66 -12.86 1.32
CA LEU A 367 15.43 -12.14 0.99
C LEU A 367 15.63 -11.20 -0.19
N ALA A 368 16.76 -10.47 -0.26
CA ALA A 368 17.06 -9.60 -1.39
C ALA A 368 17.16 -10.41 -2.69
N ARG A 369 17.79 -11.59 -2.65
CA ARG A 369 17.91 -12.48 -3.82
C ARG A 369 16.56 -13.06 -4.25
N ALA A 370 15.80 -13.60 -3.31
CA ALA A 370 14.50 -14.21 -3.59
C ALA A 370 13.48 -13.20 -4.17
N ASN A 371 13.51 -11.95 -3.68
CA ASN A 371 12.53 -10.93 -4.03
C ASN A 371 13.06 -9.92 -5.07
N LEU A 372 14.28 -10.06 -5.59
CA LEU A 372 14.98 -9.07 -6.42
C LEU A 372 14.89 -7.66 -5.84
N GLY A 373 15.14 -7.56 -4.52
CA GLY A 373 15.16 -6.30 -3.80
C GLY A 373 16.34 -5.43 -4.22
N ASP A 374 16.13 -4.14 -4.48
CA ASP A 374 17.23 -3.20 -4.72
C ASP A 374 18.02 -3.01 -3.41
N VAL A 375 19.26 -3.49 -3.42
CA VAL A 375 20.14 -3.51 -2.25
C VAL A 375 20.50 -2.10 -1.79
N GLU A 376 20.73 -1.20 -2.76
CA GLU A 376 21.16 0.18 -2.54
C GLU A 376 20.40 1.13 -3.48
N PRO A 377 19.11 1.38 -3.21
CA PRO A 377 18.29 2.25 -4.04
C PRO A 377 18.76 3.70 -3.98
N HIS A 378 18.49 4.46 -5.06
CA HIS A 378 18.79 5.90 -5.07
C HIS A 378 18.16 6.61 -3.86
N PRO A 379 18.87 7.53 -3.15
CA PRO A 379 18.39 8.15 -1.91
C PRO A 379 17.01 8.81 -2.00
N LEU A 380 16.71 9.51 -3.11
CA LEU A 380 15.39 10.11 -3.34
C LEU A 380 14.28 9.05 -3.47
N VAL A 381 14.54 7.98 -4.23
CA VAL A 381 13.57 6.89 -4.40
C VAL A 381 13.29 6.20 -3.05
N LYS A 382 14.37 5.92 -2.29
CA LYS A 382 14.25 5.37 -0.93
C LYS A 382 13.47 6.29 -0.01
N ALA A 383 13.81 7.57 0.04
CA ALA A 383 13.15 8.53 0.92
C ALA A 383 11.65 8.63 0.66
N ILE A 384 11.24 8.58 -0.62
CA ILE A 384 9.85 8.79 -1.05
C ILE A 384 9.05 7.48 -1.01
N LEU A 385 9.58 6.36 -1.55
CA LEU A 385 8.77 5.18 -1.84
C LEU A 385 9.02 3.98 -0.94
N TYR A 386 10.18 3.88 -0.28
CA TYR A 386 10.52 2.67 0.47
C TYR A 386 9.90 2.71 1.87
N THR A 387 9.05 1.73 2.14
CA THR A 387 8.48 1.48 3.47
C THR A 387 9.49 0.86 4.44
N HIS A 388 10.50 0.13 3.91
CA HIS A 388 11.57 -0.52 4.67
C HIS A 388 12.91 0.20 4.45
N PRO A 389 13.86 0.11 5.37
CA PRO A 389 15.26 0.44 5.10
C PRO A 389 15.78 -0.42 3.93
N SER A 390 16.80 0.06 3.21
CA SER A 390 17.42 -0.75 2.14
C SER A 390 18.06 -2.02 2.72
N THR A 391 18.24 -3.05 1.88
CA THR A 391 18.90 -4.29 2.32
C THR A 391 20.24 -4.03 2.98
N LEU A 392 21.05 -3.12 2.42
CA LEU A 392 22.34 -2.73 2.98
C LEU A 392 22.20 -2.08 4.35
N GLU A 393 21.21 -1.18 4.54
CA GLU A 393 20.94 -0.59 5.85
C GLU A 393 20.49 -1.61 6.88
N ARG A 394 19.68 -2.61 6.49
CA ARG A 394 19.23 -3.68 7.38
C ARG A 394 20.39 -4.58 7.80
N ILE A 395 21.27 -4.95 6.86
CA ILE A 395 22.48 -5.74 7.17
C ILE A 395 23.38 -5.01 8.17
N LYS A 396 23.58 -3.69 8.00
CA LYS A 396 24.38 -2.86 8.92
C LYS A 396 23.79 -2.74 10.33
N LEU A 397 22.53 -3.07 10.56
CA LEU A 397 21.98 -3.10 11.93
C LEU A 397 22.56 -4.23 12.79
N ALA A 398 23.21 -5.22 12.16
CA ALA A 398 23.92 -6.29 12.87
C ALA A 398 25.35 -5.93 13.30
N ASP A 399 25.91 -4.85 12.78
CA ASP A 399 27.24 -4.36 13.19
C ASP A 399 27.15 -3.75 14.60
#